data_a66d0d841e78b676392e99d72c672a3b
#
_entry.id   a66d0d841e78b676392e99d72c672a3b
#
_cell.length_a   1.000
_cell.length_b   1.000
_cell.length_c   1.000
_cell.angle_alpha   90.00
_cell.angle_beta   90.00
_cell.angle_gamma   90.00
#
_symmetry.space_group_name_H-M   'P 1'
#
loop_
_entity.id
_entity.type
_entity.pdbx_description
1 polymer ?
#
loop_
_entity_poly.entity_id
_entity_poly.type
_entity_poly.pdbx_seq_one_letter_code
_entity_poly.pdbx_strand_id
1 'polypeptide(L)'
;MNKKIGFIGCGKMGEAMLEGMLLAEVISPESIMVSTASIETKTKITTKYNVKGTLDNVEVAGFADFLFLGIQPAMHKHVLEEVKNHVKEDAVLITMAAGITISLVESSFGKKVKVVRTMPNTPSLVGEGMTAMSINDQITDADLEDVTALLDSFGKTEILHEDLMDAVPAISGSSPAYVYMFIEALADGGVRDGIPRKQAYRMAAQAVMGAAKMVLETERHPAALKDDVCTPGGSTIAAVASLEENQLRSSILQAMKACTGKTKGFSK
;
A
#
# COMPACT_ATOMS: atom_id res chain seq x y z
N MET A 1 18.55 7.93 8.16
CA MET A 1 19.10 6.62 7.68
C MET A 1 20.27 6.87 6.72
N ASN A 2 21.39 6.17 6.88
CA ASN A 2 22.55 6.27 5.97
C ASN A 2 22.60 5.05 5.03
N LYS A 3 21.57 4.92 4.19
CA LYS A 3 21.36 3.81 3.24
C LYS A 3 21.04 4.37 1.86
N LYS A 4 21.20 3.54 0.85
CA LYS A 4 20.88 3.87 -0.56
C LYS A 4 19.58 3.18 -0.96
N ILE A 5 18.63 3.93 -1.48
CA ILE A 5 17.33 3.43 -1.92
C ILE A 5 17.29 3.42 -3.45
N GLY A 6 16.98 2.27 -4.02
CA GLY A 6 16.78 2.11 -5.45
C GLY A 6 15.32 1.82 -5.78
N PHE A 7 14.80 2.42 -6.85
CA PHE A 7 13.51 2.05 -7.41
C PHE A 7 13.70 1.59 -8.85
N ILE A 8 13.42 0.33 -9.12
CA ILE A 8 13.25 -0.16 -10.50
C ILE A 8 11.77 -0.02 -10.84
N GLY A 9 11.47 0.95 -11.71
CA GLY A 9 10.11 1.41 -11.97
C GLY A 9 9.60 2.37 -10.88
N CYS A 10 9.23 3.56 -11.27
CA CYS A 10 8.66 4.60 -10.40
C CYS A 10 7.35 5.12 -11.01
N GLY A 11 6.34 4.22 -11.00
CA GLY A 11 4.97 4.57 -11.34
C GLY A 11 4.26 5.27 -10.17
N LYS A 12 2.92 5.39 -10.23
CA LYS A 12 2.13 6.09 -9.20
C LYS A 12 2.44 5.64 -7.76
N MET A 13 2.57 4.33 -7.54
CA MET A 13 2.86 3.80 -6.20
C MET A 13 4.32 4.09 -5.79
N GLY A 14 5.29 3.85 -6.68
CA GLY A 14 6.69 4.18 -6.40
C GLY A 14 6.91 5.68 -6.16
N GLU A 15 6.20 6.54 -6.91
CA GLU A 15 6.21 8.01 -6.70
C GLU A 15 5.63 8.37 -5.31
N ALA A 16 4.53 7.72 -4.88
CA ALA A 16 3.93 7.94 -3.56
C ALA A 16 4.89 7.56 -2.42
N MET A 17 5.54 6.40 -2.53
CA MET A 17 6.54 5.94 -1.55
C MET A 17 7.74 6.88 -1.48
N LEU A 18 8.29 7.26 -2.64
CA LEU A 18 9.40 8.19 -2.73
C LEU A 18 9.05 9.54 -2.10
N GLU A 19 7.88 10.09 -2.40
CA GLU A 19 7.39 11.35 -1.83
C GLU A 19 7.22 11.24 -0.32
N GLY A 20 6.61 10.17 0.19
CA GLY A 20 6.44 9.92 1.61
C GLY A 20 7.79 9.83 2.36
N MET A 21 8.75 9.09 1.81
CA MET A 21 10.09 8.96 2.38
C MET A 21 10.82 10.30 2.47
N LEU A 22 10.67 11.16 1.46
CA LEU A 22 11.28 12.49 1.44
C LEU A 22 10.58 13.47 2.39
N LEU A 23 9.24 13.47 2.44
CA LEU A 23 8.46 14.33 3.32
C LEU A 23 8.68 14.00 4.80
N ALA A 24 8.82 12.72 5.12
CA ALA A 24 9.15 12.26 6.47
C ALA A 24 10.64 12.40 6.84
N GLU A 25 11.47 12.89 5.90
CA GLU A 25 12.92 13.09 6.09
C GLU A 25 13.67 11.80 6.53
N VAL A 26 13.12 10.61 6.24
CA VAL A 26 13.77 9.34 6.59
C VAL A 26 15.00 9.06 5.73
N ILE A 27 15.04 9.65 4.52
CA ILE A 27 16.14 9.53 3.57
C ILE A 27 16.35 10.84 2.81
N SER A 28 17.58 11.15 2.43
CA SER A 28 17.89 12.32 1.63
C SER A 28 17.80 12.05 0.11
N PRO A 29 17.44 13.04 -0.73
CA PRO A 29 17.25 12.85 -2.17
C PRO A 29 18.48 12.26 -2.89
N GLU A 30 19.68 12.67 -2.51
CA GLU A 30 20.93 12.17 -3.08
C GLU A 30 21.21 10.70 -2.80
N SER A 31 20.50 10.12 -1.82
CA SER A 31 20.56 8.71 -1.47
C SER A 31 19.53 7.87 -2.20
N ILE A 32 18.73 8.47 -3.11
CA ILE A 32 17.73 7.78 -3.90
C ILE A 32 18.14 7.75 -5.38
N MET A 33 17.97 6.59 -6.02
CA MET A 33 18.11 6.43 -7.46
C MET A 33 16.92 5.69 -8.03
N VAL A 34 16.40 6.17 -9.17
CA VAL A 34 15.25 5.55 -9.84
C VAL A 34 15.60 5.15 -11.27
N SER A 35 15.17 3.98 -11.73
CA SER A 35 15.08 3.66 -13.15
C SER A 35 13.64 3.73 -13.63
N THR A 36 13.47 4.18 -14.88
CA THR A 36 12.16 4.29 -15.52
C THR A 36 12.22 3.81 -16.96
N ALA A 37 11.07 3.39 -17.50
CA ALA A 37 10.99 2.90 -18.88
C ALA A 37 11.12 4.01 -19.95
N SER A 38 10.98 5.29 -19.58
CA SER A 38 11.04 6.41 -20.52
C SER A 38 11.82 7.60 -19.98
N ILE A 39 12.45 8.34 -20.87
CA ILE A 39 13.17 9.59 -20.55
C ILE A 39 12.20 10.62 -19.95
N GLU A 40 10.97 10.69 -20.43
CA GLU A 40 9.95 11.62 -19.95
C GLU A 40 9.66 11.39 -18.46
N THR A 41 9.36 10.14 -18.08
CA THR A 41 9.10 9.78 -16.67
C THR A 41 10.34 10.02 -15.81
N LYS A 42 11.54 9.66 -16.30
CA LYS A 42 12.80 9.94 -15.61
C LYS A 42 12.94 11.43 -15.31
N THR A 43 12.81 12.28 -16.33
CA THR A 43 12.96 13.73 -16.20
C THR A 43 11.92 14.30 -15.24
N LYS A 44 10.66 13.86 -15.32
CA LYS A 44 9.60 14.27 -14.38
C LYS A 44 10.01 13.98 -12.92
N ILE A 45 10.41 12.75 -12.63
CA ILE A 45 10.74 12.31 -11.25
C ILE A 45 11.98 13.01 -10.73
N THR A 46 13.07 13.06 -11.52
CA THR A 46 14.32 13.69 -11.09
C THR A 46 14.18 15.18 -10.87
N THR A 47 13.41 15.88 -11.71
CA THR A 47 13.16 17.33 -11.56
C THR A 47 12.27 17.62 -10.35
N LYS A 48 11.21 16.80 -10.13
CA LYS A 48 10.27 17.02 -9.02
C LYS A 48 10.91 16.77 -7.65
N TYR A 49 11.72 15.72 -7.53
CA TYR A 49 12.20 15.23 -6.24
C TYR A 49 13.70 15.41 -6.00
N ASN A 50 14.42 15.93 -6.98
CA ASN A 50 15.87 16.12 -6.95
C ASN A 50 16.66 14.82 -6.63
N VAL A 51 16.17 13.68 -7.13
CA VAL A 51 16.79 12.38 -6.97
C VAL A 51 17.58 11.99 -8.22
N LYS A 52 18.45 10.98 -8.11
CA LYS A 52 19.17 10.41 -9.25
C LYS A 52 18.22 9.60 -10.15
N GLY A 53 18.43 9.64 -11.46
CA GLY A 53 17.59 8.90 -12.39
C GLY A 53 18.36 8.35 -13.58
N THR A 54 18.03 7.12 -13.97
CA THR A 54 18.60 6.40 -15.10
C THR A 54 17.52 5.68 -15.91
N LEU A 55 17.89 5.10 -17.05
CA LEU A 55 17.07 4.14 -17.80
C LEU A 55 17.60 2.72 -17.64
N ASP A 56 18.67 2.55 -16.87
CA ASP A 56 19.36 1.28 -16.67
C ASP A 56 19.02 0.70 -15.28
N ASN A 57 18.37 -0.46 -15.25
CA ASN A 57 18.01 -1.16 -14.02
C ASN A 57 19.25 -1.69 -13.29
N VAL A 58 20.29 -2.03 -14.02
CA VAL A 58 21.54 -2.57 -13.46
C VAL A 58 22.27 -1.50 -12.64
N GLU A 59 22.26 -0.25 -13.10
CA GLU A 59 22.83 0.87 -12.34
C GLU A 59 22.13 1.06 -10.99
N VAL A 60 20.79 0.98 -10.97
CA VAL A 60 20.00 1.08 -9.72
C VAL A 60 20.26 -0.10 -8.81
N ALA A 61 20.33 -1.31 -9.35
CA ALA A 61 20.60 -2.53 -8.59
C ALA A 61 21.96 -2.49 -7.89
N GLY A 62 23.01 -2.02 -8.57
CA GLY A 62 24.35 -1.85 -7.99
C GLY A 62 24.46 -0.71 -6.98
N PHE A 63 23.58 0.26 -7.07
CA PHE A 63 23.52 1.40 -6.15
C PHE A 63 22.83 1.07 -4.83
N ALA A 64 21.70 0.34 -4.86
CA ALA A 64 20.76 0.20 -3.77
C ALA A 64 21.23 -0.71 -2.62
N ASP A 65 20.91 -0.33 -1.39
CA ASP A 65 20.89 -1.20 -0.20
C ASP A 65 19.47 -1.74 0.01
N PHE A 66 18.45 -0.93 -0.32
CA PHE A 66 17.04 -1.33 -0.40
C PHE A 66 16.54 -1.10 -1.82
N LEU A 67 16.17 -2.18 -2.51
CA LEU A 67 15.77 -2.16 -3.92
C LEU A 67 14.27 -2.43 -4.05
N PHE A 68 13.50 -1.39 -4.31
CA PHE A 68 12.06 -1.46 -4.57
C PHE A 68 11.78 -1.85 -6.03
N LEU A 69 11.01 -2.91 -6.23
CA LEU A 69 10.57 -3.41 -7.53
C LEU A 69 9.18 -2.87 -7.85
N GLY A 70 9.12 -1.63 -8.34
CA GLY A 70 7.89 -0.89 -8.67
C GLY A 70 7.38 -1.15 -10.08
N ILE A 71 7.50 -2.38 -10.57
CA ILE A 71 7.17 -2.82 -11.92
C ILE A 71 5.94 -3.72 -11.95
N GLN A 72 5.34 -3.90 -13.14
CA GLN A 72 4.20 -4.79 -13.31
C GLN A 72 4.60 -6.27 -13.05
N PRO A 73 3.67 -7.10 -12.54
CA PRO A 73 3.97 -8.52 -12.24
C PRO A 73 4.63 -9.27 -13.39
N ALA A 74 4.15 -9.08 -14.62
CA ALA A 74 4.68 -9.74 -15.82
C ALA A 74 6.16 -9.41 -16.12
N MET A 75 6.66 -8.28 -15.63
CA MET A 75 8.04 -7.83 -15.85
C MET A 75 9.04 -8.40 -14.83
N HIS A 76 8.56 -8.89 -13.68
CA HIS A 76 9.45 -9.29 -12.57
C HIS A 76 10.49 -10.32 -12.99
N LYS A 77 10.07 -11.41 -13.65
CA LYS A 77 11.01 -12.47 -14.07
C LYS A 77 12.13 -11.90 -14.95
N HIS A 78 11.81 -11.07 -15.91
CA HIS A 78 12.79 -10.47 -16.82
C HIS A 78 13.75 -9.55 -16.07
N VAL A 79 13.22 -8.64 -15.24
CA VAL A 79 14.02 -7.66 -14.50
C VAL A 79 14.89 -8.34 -13.43
N LEU A 80 14.36 -9.34 -12.71
CA LEU A 80 15.16 -10.10 -11.75
C LEU A 80 16.34 -10.83 -12.41
N GLU A 81 16.12 -11.44 -13.59
CA GLU A 81 17.21 -12.06 -14.38
C GLU A 81 18.25 -11.03 -14.84
N GLU A 82 17.81 -9.83 -15.24
CA GLU A 82 18.69 -8.73 -15.67
C GLU A 82 19.60 -8.26 -14.52
N VAL A 83 19.05 -8.11 -13.31
CA VAL A 83 19.78 -7.45 -12.20
C VAL A 83 20.46 -8.40 -11.23
N LYS A 84 20.16 -9.71 -11.25
CA LYS A 84 20.59 -10.68 -10.22
C LYS A 84 22.10 -10.72 -9.93
N ASN A 85 22.92 -10.42 -10.92
CA ASN A 85 24.39 -10.42 -10.78
C ASN A 85 24.97 -9.06 -10.39
N HIS A 86 24.11 -8.03 -10.26
CA HIS A 86 24.52 -6.65 -10.00
C HIS A 86 23.98 -6.12 -8.67
N VAL A 87 22.99 -6.80 -8.06
CA VAL A 87 22.50 -6.48 -6.72
C VAL A 87 23.58 -6.72 -5.68
N LYS A 88 23.78 -5.79 -4.75
CA LYS A 88 24.72 -5.95 -3.65
C LYS A 88 24.39 -7.18 -2.81
N GLU A 89 25.40 -7.81 -2.24
CA GLU A 89 25.26 -9.05 -1.47
C GLU A 89 24.26 -8.92 -0.32
N ASP A 90 24.30 -7.80 0.40
CA ASP A 90 23.44 -7.52 1.57
C ASP A 90 22.19 -6.70 1.23
N ALA A 91 21.90 -6.45 -0.05
CA ALA A 91 20.74 -5.65 -0.44
C ALA A 91 19.42 -6.37 -0.11
N VAL A 92 18.45 -5.59 0.34
CA VAL A 92 17.07 -6.03 0.58
C VAL A 92 16.23 -5.77 -0.65
N LEU A 93 15.63 -6.82 -1.21
CA LEU A 93 14.73 -6.74 -2.35
C LEU A 93 13.29 -6.58 -1.84
N ILE A 94 12.62 -5.50 -2.26
CA ILE A 94 11.26 -5.18 -1.82
C ILE A 94 10.34 -5.22 -3.02
N THR A 95 9.48 -6.24 -3.09
CA THR A 95 8.44 -6.34 -4.14
C THR A 95 7.11 -5.81 -3.64
N MET A 96 6.38 -5.10 -4.51
CA MET A 96 5.07 -4.52 -4.22
C MET A 96 3.99 -5.00 -5.20
N ALA A 97 4.27 -6.03 -5.98
CA ALA A 97 3.36 -6.51 -7.01
C ALA A 97 2.54 -7.71 -6.54
N ALA A 98 1.23 -7.69 -6.86
CA ALA A 98 0.35 -8.82 -6.59
C ALA A 98 0.84 -10.09 -7.31
N GLY A 99 0.78 -11.24 -6.62
CA GLY A 99 1.18 -12.53 -7.18
C GLY A 99 2.69 -12.79 -7.24
N ILE A 100 3.54 -11.83 -6.85
CA ILE A 100 4.99 -12.03 -6.75
C ILE A 100 5.32 -12.52 -5.35
N THR A 101 5.71 -13.79 -5.25
CA THR A 101 6.05 -14.44 -3.99
C THR A 101 7.53 -14.30 -3.65
N ILE A 102 7.86 -14.47 -2.38
CA ILE A 102 9.26 -14.54 -1.91
C ILE A 102 10.01 -15.63 -2.66
N SER A 103 9.42 -16.84 -2.77
CA SER A 103 10.03 -17.98 -3.47
C SER A 103 10.28 -17.72 -4.96
N LEU A 104 9.44 -16.92 -5.63
CA LEU A 104 9.67 -16.51 -7.02
C LEU A 104 10.93 -15.63 -7.12
N VAL A 105 11.10 -14.68 -6.21
CA VAL A 105 12.29 -13.82 -6.19
C VAL A 105 13.53 -14.64 -5.90
N GLU A 106 13.53 -15.47 -4.85
CA GLU A 106 14.67 -16.33 -4.49
C GLU A 106 15.07 -17.27 -5.64
N SER A 107 14.09 -17.92 -6.28
CA SER A 107 14.36 -18.83 -7.41
C SER A 107 14.96 -18.11 -8.62
N SER A 108 14.59 -16.86 -8.86
CA SER A 108 15.15 -16.05 -9.94
C SER A 108 16.62 -15.71 -9.70
N PHE A 109 17.02 -15.55 -8.44
CA PHE A 109 18.42 -15.32 -8.08
C PHE A 109 19.27 -16.60 -8.03
N GLY A 110 18.64 -17.77 -7.84
CA GLY A 110 19.35 -19.06 -7.68
C GLY A 110 20.22 -19.14 -6.42
N LYS A 111 20.07 -18.20 -5.49
CA LYS A 111 20.75 -18.12 -4.19
C LYS A 111 19.84 -17.50 -3.16
N LYS A 112 20.20 -17.64 -1.88
CA LYS A 112 19.52 -16.94 -0.80
C LYS A 112 19.73 -15.42 -0.92
N VAL A 113 18.67 -14.67 -0.88
CA VAL A 113 18.65 -13.20 -0.92
C VAL A 113 17.67 -12.67 0.11
N LYS A 114 17.89 -11.47 0.60
CA LYS A 114 16.97 -10.78 1.51
C LYS A 114 15.74 -10.30 0.74
N VAL A 115 14.56 -10.78 1.10
CA VAL A 115 13.31 -10.46 0.38
C VAL A 115 12.23 -9.99 1.35
N VAL A 116 11.62 -8.87 0.99
CA VAL A 116 10.39 -8.34 1.62
C VAL A 116 9.31 -8.27 0.55
N ARG A 117 8.23 -9.04 0.74
CA ARG A 117 7.02 -8.95 -0.07
C ARG A 117 6.09 -7.94 0.57
N THR A 118 5.70 -6.90 -0.15
CA THR A 118 4.79 -5.86 0.36
C THR A 118 3.52 -5.76 -0.47
N MET A 119 2.46 -5.25 0.17
CA MET A 119 1.20 -4.92 -0.47
C MET A 119 0.73 -3.57 0.08
N PRO A 120 1.20 -2.47 -0.50
CA PRO A 120 0.73 -1.11 -0.17
C PRO A 120 -0.63 -0.82 -0.80
N ASN A 121 -1.23 0.31 -0.44
CA ASN A 121 -2.47 0.77 -1.03
C ASN A 121 -2.41 2.26 -1.44
N THR A 122 -3.40 2.72 -2.20
CA THR A 122 -3.40 4.08 -2.77
C THR A 122 -3.43 5.23 -1.76
N PRO A 123 -3.99 5.13 -0.55
CA PRO A 123 -3.89 6.20 0.45
C PRO A 123 -2.46 6.56 0.88
N SER A 124 -1.45 5.76 0.53
CA SER A 124 -0.03 6.13 0.64
C SER A 124 0.31 7.48 -0.04
N LEU A 125 -0.46 7.87 -1.08
CA LEU A 125 -0.33 9.18 -1.76
C LEU A 125 -0.58 10.39 -0.84
N VAL A 126 -1.24 10.18 0.28
CA VAL A 126 -1.56 11.22 1.27
C VAL A 126 -1.01 10.89 2.66
N GLY A 127 -0.06 9.97 2.75
CA GLY A 127 0.57 9.56 4.02
C GLY A 127 -0.30 8.67 4.92
N GLU A 128 -1.42 8.18 4.42
CA GLU A 128 -2.39 7.36 5.16
C GLU A 128 -2.50 5.95 4.56
N GLY A 129 -1.40 5.44 4.04
CA GLY A 129 -1.31 4.09 3.48
C GLY A 129 -1.39 2.99 4.54
N MET A 130 -1.82 1.80 4.11
CA MET A 130 -1.61 0.56 4.85
C MET A 130 -0.74 -0.35 3.98
N THR A 131 0.41 -0.76 4.50
CA THR A 131 1.30 -1.69 3.83
C THR A 131 1.36 -2.99 4.63
N ALA A 132 0.82 -4.07 4.09
CA ALA A 132 1.13 -5.39 4.62
C ALA A 132 2.50 -5.83 4.08
N MET A 133 3.32 -6.46 4.93
CA MET A 133 4.59 -7.04 4.51
C MET A 133 4.80 -8.45 5.06
N SER A 134 5.55 -9.25 4.30
CA SER A 134 6.06 -10.54 4.69
C SER A 134 7.55 -10.61 4.36
N ILE A 135 8.32 -11.26 5.20
CA ILE A 135 9.78 -11.33 5.12
C ILE A 135 10.24 -12.78 5.03
N ASN A 136 11.41 -13.02 4.46
CA ASN A 136 12.07 -14.32 4.53
C ASN A 136 13.10 -14.38 5.68
N ASP A 137 13.64 -15.58 5.94
CA ASP A 137 14.60 -15.87 7.00
C ASP A 137 15.96 -15.16 6.84
N GLN A 138 16.21 -14.49 5.72
CA GLN A 138 17.45 -13.76 5.46
C GLN A 138 17.40 -12.31 5.99
N ILE A 139 16.20 -11.79 6.29
CA ILE A 139 16.01 -10.45 6.86
C ILE A 139 16.46 -10.44 8.31
N THR A 140 17.40 -9.56 8.64
CA THR A 140 17.85 -9.33 10.01
C THR A 140 16.93 -8.34 10.74
N ASP A 141 17.01 -8.29 12.06
CA ASP A 141 16.23 -7.31 12.86
C ASP A 141 16.53 -5.87 12.43
N ALA A 142 17.80 -5.55 12.13
CA ALA A 142 18.20 -4.23 11.63
C ALA A 142 17.60 -3.93 10.24
N ASP A 143 17.57 -4.92 9.33
CA ASP A 143 16.90 -4.74 8.03
C ASP A 143 15.41 -4.50 8.22
N LEU A 144 14.78 -5.23 9.15
CA LEU A 144 13.36 -5.09 9.44
C LEU A 144 13.02 -3.71 10.02
N GLU A 145 13.82 -3.21 10.97
CA GLU A 145 13.67 -1.85 11.51
C GLU A 145 13.78 -0.79 10.40
N ASP A 146 14.81 -0.90 9.55
CA ASP A 146 15.03 0.03 8.43
C ASP A 146 13.87 -0.02 7.42
N VAL A 147 13.42 -1.22 7.01
CA VAL A 147 12.29 -1.38 6.07
C VAL A 147 11.00 -0.84 6.67
N THR A 148 10.72 -1.13 7.94
CA THR A 148 9.53 -0.62 8.63
C THR A 148 9.55 0.90 8.66
N ALA A 149 10.67 1.53 9.01
CA ALA A 149 10.81 2.98 9.01
C ALA A 149 10.57 3.60 7.62
N LEU A 150 11.05 2.93 6.55
CA LEU A 150 10.79 3.36 5.17
C LEU A 150 9.31 3.25 4.81
N LEU A 151 8.65 2.15 5.15
CA LEU A 151 7.24 1.92 4.81
C LEU A 151 6.29 2.78 5.66
N ASP A 152 6.60 3.01 6.93
CA ASP A 152 5.81 3.85 7.83
C ASP A 152 5.89 5.35 7.48
N SER A 153 6.83 5.76 6.64
CA SER A 153 6.93 7.12 6.15
C SER A 153 5.75 7.57 5.27
N PHE A 154 4.95 6.65 4.74
CA PHE A 154 3.78 6.93 3.93
C PHE A 154 2.51 6.21 4.40
N GLY A 155 2.48 5.78 5.68
CA GLY A 155 1.31 5.14 6.28
C GLY A 155 1.65 4.33 7.52
N LYS A 156 1.07 3.13 7.61
CA LYS A 156 1.33 2.14 8.65
C LYS A 156 1.67 0.80 8.03
N THR A 157 2.45 0.00 8.76
CA THR A 157 2.92 -1.30 8.29
C THR A 157 2.41 -2.41 9.22
N GLU A 158 1.97 -3.52 8.63
CA GLU A 158 1.60 -4.75 9.34
C GLU A 158 2.39 -5.94 8.81
N ILE A 159 3.00 -6.72 9.70
CA ILE A 159 3.76 -7.92 9.34
C ILE A 159 2.82 -9.13 9.36
N LEU A 160 2.79 -9.87 8.26
CA LEU A 160 1.96 -11.05 8.10
C LEU A 160 2.79 -12.26 7.60
N HIS A 161 2.34 -13.47 7.92
CA HIS A 161 2.85 -14.66 7.24
C HIS A 161 2.50 -14.62 5.75
N GLU A 162 3.41 -15.08 4.89
CA GLU A 162 3.26 -14.94 3.44
C GLU A 162 1.98 -15.58 2.89
N ASP A 163 1.54 -16.69 3.47
CA ASP A 163 0.30 -17.37 3.07
C ASP A 163 -0.97 -16.48 3.18
N LEU A 164 -0.91 -15.42 3.99
CA LEU A 164 -2.01 -14.48 4.17
C LEU A 164 -1.98 -13.31 3.18
N MET A 165 -0.85 -13.10 2.50
CA MET A 165 -0.66 -11.95 1.61
C MET A 165 -1.67 -11.89 0.45
N ASP A 166 -2.20 -13.01 0.00
CA ASP A 166 -3.22 -13.04 -1.05
C ASP A 166 -4.63 -12.59 -0.58
N ALA A 167 -4.86 -12.50 0.74
CA ALA A 167 -6.07 -11.94 1.31
C ALA A 167 -6.00 -10.41 1.51
N VAL A 168 -4.79 -9.86 1.60
CA VAL A 168 -4.53 -8.43 1.85
C VAL A 168 -5.23 -7.50 0.85
N PRO A 169 -5.24 -7.78 -0.48
CA PRO A 169 -5.92 -6.92 -1.43
C PRO A 169 -7.40 -6.71 -1.12
N ALA A 170 -8.09 -7.69 -0.55
CA ALA A 170 -9.51 -7.57 -0.22
C ALA A 170 -9.76 -6.66 1.00
N ILE A 171 -8.82 -6.59 1.95
CA ILE A 171 -9.00 -5.82 3.19
C ILE A 171 -8.41 -4.41 3.12
N SER A 172 -7.25 -4.21 2.48
CA SER A 172 -6.60 -2.89 2.44
C SER A 172 -6.27 -2.41 1.02
N GLY A 173 -5.96 -3.31 0.08
CA GLY A 173 -5.58 -2.93 -1.27
C GLY A 173 -6.74 -2.38 -2.11
N SER A 174 -7.87 -3.08 -2.13
CA SER A 174 -9.07 -2.75 -2.92
C SER A 174 -10.14 -2.01 -2.13
N SER A 175 -10.16 -2.14 -0.81
CA SER A 175 -11.17 -1.54 0.06
C SER A 175 -11.28 -0.02 -0.03
N PRO A 176 -10.24 0.78 -0.38
CA PRO A 176 -10.43 2.19 -0.65
C PRO A 176 -11.53 2.45 -1.69
N ALA A 177 -11.69 1.59 -2.71
CA ALA A 177 -12.77 1.71 -3.68
C ALA A 177 -14.17 1.50 -3.04
N TYR A 178 -14.28 0.57 -2.10
CA TYR A 178 -15.55 0.33 -1.37
C TYR A 178 -15.90 1.53 -0.49
N VAL A 179 -14.88 2.11 0.17
CA VAL A 179 -15.02 3.32 0.99
C VAL A 179 -15.42 4.53 0.15
N TYR A 180 -14.88 4.69 -1.06
CA TYR A 180 -15.30 5.76 -1.96
C TYR A 180 -16.76 5.63 -2.38
N MET A 181 -17.24 4.43 -2.67
CA MET A 181 -18.66 4.17 -2.93
C MET A 181 -19.54 4.52 -1.70
N PHE A 182 -19.08 4.18 -0.50
CA PHE A 182 -19.79 4.51 0.74
C PHE A 182 -19.86 6.02 0.97
N ILE A 183 -18.74 6.74 0.79
CA ILE A 183 -18.68 8.21 0.88
C ILE A 183 -19.62 8.86 -0.15
N GLU A 184 -19.62 8.35 -1.39
CA GLU A 184 -20.50 8.84 -2.46
C GLU A 184 -21.97 8.65 -2.09
N ALA A 185 -22.37 7.47 -1.60
CA ALA A 185 -23.72 7.20 -1.18
C ALA A 185 -24.19 8.11 -0.01
N LEU A 186 -23.33 8.34 0.99
CA LEU A 186 -23.60 9.30 2.06
C LEU A 186 -23.81 10.71 1.53
N ALA A 187 -22.96 11.14 0.60
CA ALA A 187 -23.06 12.47 -0.02
C ALA A 187 -24.33 12.60 -0.87
N ASP A 188 -24.73 11.54 -1.59
CA ASP A 188 -26.00 11.51 -2.36
C ASP A 188 -27.21 11.64 -1.43
N GLY A 189 -27.21 10.94 -0.31
CA GLY A 189 -28.23 11.10 0.73
C GLY A 189 -28.31 12.54 1.23
N GLY A 190 -27.14 13.15 1.56
CA GLY A 190 -27.07 14.54 1.98
C GLY A 190 -27.63 15.52 0.94
N VAL A 191 -27.32 15.30 -0.34
CA VAL A 191 -27.85 16.14 -1.44
C VAL A 191 -29.35 15.98 -1.59
N ARG A 192 -29.87 14.76 -1.49
CA ARG A 192 -31.33 14.50 -1.48
C ARG A 192 -32.03 15.31 -0.38
N ASP A 193 -31.37 15.45 0.75
CA ASP A 193 -31.91 16.15 1.92
C ASP A 193 -31.55 17.67 1.93
N GLY A 194 -31.00 18.21 0.83
CA GLY A 194 -30.78 19.64 0.59
C GLY A 194 -29.37 20.17 0.88
N ILE A 195 -28.41 19.32 1.27
CA ILE A 195 -27.01 19.75 1.50
C ILE A 195 -26.31 19.95 0.15
N PRO A 196 -25.62 21.08 -0.06
CA PRO A 196 -24.87 21.29 -1.31
C PRO A 196 -23.81 20.21 -1.54
N ARG A 197 -23.71 19.69 -2.76
CA ARG A 197 -22.84 18.54 -3.16
C ARG A 197 -21.42 18.61 -2.57
N LYS A 198 -20.74 19.75 -2.75
CA LYS A 198 -19.36 19.92 -2.30
C LYS A 198 -19.22 19.81 -0.76
N GLN A 199 -20.23 20.28 -0.02
CA GLN A 199 -20.26 20.17 1.44
C GLN A 199 -20.57 18.73 1.86
N ALA A 200 -21.52 18.07 1.22
CA ALA A 200 -21.89 16.69 1.47
C ALA A 200 -20.69 15.74 1.34
N TYR A 201 -19.87 15.86 0.28
CA TYR A 201 -18.65 15.07 0.14
C TYR A 201 -17.64 15.31 1.26
N ARG A 202 -17.41 16.57 1.65
CA ARG A 202 -16.46 16.85 2.74
C ARG A 202 -16.95 16.30 4.08
N MET A 203 -18.24 16.42 4.37
CA MET A 203 -18.82 15.91 5.60
C MET A 203 -18.77 14.38 5.65
N ALA A 204 -19.14 13.71 4.58
CA ALA A 204 -19.10 12.25 4.47
C ALA A 204 -17.66 11.71 4.61
N ALA A 205 -16.71 12.29 3.88
CA ALA A 205 -15.31 11.89 3.97
C ALA A 205 -14.73 12.08 5.37
N GLN A 206 -15.00 13.23 6.02
CA GLN A 206 -14.54 13.50 7.38
C GLN A 206 -15.18 12.54 8.41
N ALA A 207 -16.46 12.21 8.27
CA ALA A 207 -17.13 11.27 9.16
C ALA A 207 -16.52 9.85 9.06
N VAL A 208 -16.24 9.38 7.84
CA VAL A 208 -15.59 8.07 7.60
C VAL A 208 -14.17 8.05 8.18
N MET A 209 -13.38 9.10 7.90
CA MET A 209 -12.02 9.22 8.44
C MET A 209 -12.03 9.23 9.97
N GLY A 210 -12.93 10.00 10.61
CA GLY A 210 -13.06 10.07 12.05
C GLY A 210 -13.45 8.73 12.68
N ALA A 211 -14.39 8.00 12.06
CA ALA A 211 -14.79 6.68 12.53
C ALA A 211 -13.64 5.65 12.45
N ALA A 212 -12.89 5.65 11.35
CA ALA A 212 -11.70 4.79 11.21
C ALA A 212 -10.63 5.14 12.26
N LYS A 213 -10.37 6.44 12.45
CA LYS A 213 -9.40 6.91 13.45
C LYS A 213 -9.80 6.52 14.87
N MET A 214 -11.10 6.57 15.22
CA MET A 214 -11.59 6.10 16.52
C MET A 214 -11.25 4.62 16.77
N VAL A 215 -11.36 3.76 15.76
CA VAL A 215 -10.98 2.34 15.91
C VAL A 215 -9.48 2.20 16.17
N LEU A 216 -8.64 2.90 15.40
CA LEU A 216 -7.19 2.80 15.49
C LEU A 216 -6.62 3.37 16.80
N GLU A 217 -7.11 4.55 17.23
CA GLU A 217 -6.58 5.27 18.39
C GLU A 217 -7.08 4.70 19.74
N THR A 218 -8.30 4.16 19.75
CA THR A 218 -8.90 3.66 21.00
C THR A 218 -8.76 2.17 21.18
N GLU A 219 -8.40 1.43 20.13
CA GLU A 219 -8.33 -0.03 20.06
C GLU A 219 -9.64 -0.73 20.50
N ARG A 220 -10.74 0.04 20.57
CA ARG A 220 -12.05 -0.47 20.97
C ARG A 220 -12.68 -1.25 19.83
N HIS A 221 -13.40 -2.30 20.21
CA HIS A 221 -14.14 -3.11 19.23
C HIS A 221 -15.15 -2.24 18.46
N PRO A 222 -15.18 -2.33 17.10
CA PRO A 222 -16.06 -1.49 16.27
C PRO A 222 -17.55 -1.55 16.65
N ALA A 223 -18.04 -2.70 17.13
CA ALA A 223 -19.42 -2.82 17.60
C ALA A 223 -19.68 -1.98 18.84
N ALA A 224 -18.73 -1.89 19.78
CA ALA A 224 -18.88 -1.04 20.97
C ALA A 224 -18.90 0.45 20.58
N LEU A 225 -18.06 0.88 19.64
CA LEU A 225 -18.08 2.24 19.11
C LEU A 225 -19.40 2.56 18.39
N LYS A 226 -19.94 1.59 17.64
CA LYS A 226 -21.29 1.73 17.01
C LYS A 226 -22.37 1.90 18.08
N ASP A 227 -22.33 1.10 19.14
CA ASP A 227 -23.36 1.15 20.20
C ASP A 227 -23.34 2.50 20.94
N ASP A 228 -22.16 3.09 21.18
CA ASP A 228 -22.05 4.43 21.80
C ASP A 228 -22.77 5.52 20.98
N VAL A 229 -22.89 5.37 19.67
CA VAL A 229 -23.60 6.32 18.79
C VAL A 229 -25.10 6.01 18.70
N CYS A 230 -25.52 4.79 19.06
CA CYS A 230 -26.88 4.29 18.92
C CYS A 230 -27.69 4.49 20.22
N THR A 231 -28.32 5.66 20.38
CA THR A 231 -29.23 5.91 21.51
C THR A 231 -30.55 5.17 21.34
N PRO A 232 -31.20 4.71 22.47
CA PRO A 232 -32.51 4.04 22.39
C PRO A 232 -33.58 4.93 21.70
N GLY A 233 -34.23 4.39 20.67
CA GLY A 233 -35.23 5.11 19.88
C GLY A 233 -34.69 6.22 18.98
N GLY A 234 -33.37 6.39 18.90
CA GLY A 234 -32.70 7.46 18.12
C GLY A 234 -32.67 7.20 16.62
N SER A 235 -32.31 8.25 15.88
CA SER A 235 -32.15 8.18 14.40
C SER A 235 -31.05 7.24 13.96
N THR A 236 -29.97 7.14 14.74
CA THR A 236 -28.82 6.27 14.41
C THR A 236 -29.20 4.80 14.45
N ILE A 237 -29.89 4.36 15.50
CA ILE A 237 -30.31 2.94 15.56
C ILE A 237 -31.33 2.58 14.48
N ALA A 238 -32.22 3.51 14.10
CA ALA A 238 -33.15 3.31 12.99
C ALA A 238 -32.41 3.16 11.65
N ALA A 239 -31.38 4.00 11.42
CA ALA A 239 -30.53 3.87 10.23
C ALA A 239 -29.73 2.57 10.20
N VAL A 240 -29.14 2.15 11.34
CA VAL A 240 -28.44 0.86 11.46
C VAL A 240 -29.38 -0.31 11.17
N ALA A 241 -30.61 -0.32 11.70
CA ALA A 241 -31.60 -1.34 11.41
C ALA A 241 -31.88 -1.46 9.90
N SER A 242 -32.05 -0.33 9.21
CA SER A 242 -32.24 -0.30 7.76
C SER A 242 -31.03 -0.85 7.00
N LEU A 243 -29.80 -0.55 7.43
CA LEU A 243 -28.58 -1.11 6.80
C LEU A 243 -28.48 -2.65 6.99
N GLU A 244 -28.88 -3.16 8.16
CA GLU A 244 -28.92 -4.61 8.42
C GLU A 244 -30.01 -5.30 7.57
N GLU A 245 -31.21 -4.72 7.47
CA GLU A 245 -32.29 -5.23 6.58
C GLU A 245 -31.84 -5.30 5.13
N ASN A 246 -31.05 -4.32 4.66
CA ASN A 246 -30.51 -4.27 3.31
C ASN A 246 -29.15 -4.99 3.17
N GLN A 247 -28.76 -5.83 4.13
CA GLN A 247 -27.63 -6.76 4.05
C GLN A 247 -26.27 -6.11 3.77
N LEU A 248 -25.99 -4.92 4.33
CA LEU A 248 -24.71 -4.21 4.15
C LEU A 248 -23.51 -5.11 4.43
N ARG A 249 -23.53 -5.86 5.56
CA ARG A 249 -22.40 -6.73 5.95
C ARG A 249 -22.19 -7.87 4.93
N SER A 250 -23.28 -8.50 4.48
CA SER A 250 -23.23 -9.54 3.46
C SER A 250 -22.63 -9.04 2.15
N SER A 251 -23.01 -7.84 1.72
CA SER A 251 -22.49 -7.21 0.50
C SER A 251 -20.97 -6.97 0.58
N ILE A 252 -20.47 -6.50 1.71
CA ILE A 252 -19.03 -6.29 1.94
C ILE A 252 -18.28 -7.64 1.91
N LEU A 253 -18.77 -8.65 2.64
CA LEU A 253 -18.15 -9.98 2.68
C LEU A 253 -18.10 -10.63 1.29
N GLN A 254 -19.14 -10.48 0.48
CA GLN A 254 -19.17 -10.98 -0.90
C GLN A 254 -18.18 -10.24 -1.79
N ALA A 255 -18.08 -8.93 -1.67
CA ALA A 255 -17.07 -8.13 -2.40
C ALA A 255 -15.64 -8.58 -2.06
N MET A 256 -15.33 -8.78 -0.77
CA MET A 256 -14.05 -9.30 -0.32
C MET A 256 -13.77 -10.69 -0.87
N LYS A 257 -14.76 -11.60 -0.85
CA LYS A 257 -14.64 -12.95 -1.41
C LYS A 257 -14.33 -12.91 -2.91
N ALA A 258 -15.01 -12.05 -3.67
CA ALA A 258 -14.77 -11.86 -5.10
C ALA A 258 -13.33 -11.33 -5.37
N CYS A 259 -12.87 -10.36 -4.59
CA CYS A 259 -11.53 -9.81 -4.68
C CYS A 259 -10.46 -10.87 -4.40
N THR A 260 -10.54 -11.57 -3.27
CA THR A 260 -9.59 -12.63 -2.89
C THR A 260 -9.57 -13.77 -3.92
N GLY A 261 -10.74 -14.16 -4.44
CA GLY A 261 -10.83 -15.18 -5.49
C GLY A 261 -10.09 -14.80 -6.76
N LYS A 262 -10.13 -13.52 -7.14
CA LYS A 262 -9.41 -13.00 -8.29
C LYS A 262 -7.89 -12.92 -8.01
N THR A 263 -7.50 -12.47 -6.83
CA THR A 263 -6.08 -12.36 -6.43
C THR A 263 -5.38 -13.72 -6.43
N LYS A 264 -5.99 -14.73 -5.83
CA LYS A 264 -5.46 -16.12 -5.85
C LYS A 264 -5.28 -16.69 -7.27
N GLY A 265 -5.96 -16.15 -8.26
CA GLY A 265 -5.76 -16.48 -9.66
C GLY A 265 -4.48 -15.89 -10.27
N PHE A 266 -3.88 -14.89 -9.68
CA PHE A 266 -2.60 -14.31 -10.11
C PHE A 266 -1.38 -15.04 -9.51
N SER A 267 -1.55 -15.74 -8.39
CA SER A 267 -0.49 -16.48 -7.69
C SER A 267 -0.34 -17.93 -8.21
N LYS A 268 -1.15 -18.35 -9.19
CA LYS A 268 -1.07 -19.64 -9.88
C LYS A 268 -0.42 -19.48 -11.25
#